data_f65d65d810c87320a2489512f69a6211
#
_entry.id   f65d65d810c87320a2489512f69a6211
#
_cell.length_a   1.000
_cell.length_b   1.000
_cell.length_c   1.000
_cell.angle_alpha   90.00
_cell.angle_beta   90.00
_cell.angle_gamma   90.00
#
_symmetry.space_group_name_H-M   'P 1'
#
loop_
_entity.id
_entity.type
_entity.pdbx_description
1 polymer ?
#
loop_
_entity_poly.entity_id
_entity_poly.type
_entity_poly.pdbx_seq_one_letter_code
_entity_poly.pdbx_strand_id
1 'polypeptide(L)'
;PIRVGTDAALALAMANCLVNELGIYDTEYLRDRTNGIYLVGADDKYCRDPASGKPLIWDTETNTAKPYDDPAARHAALAGEYVVNGEVVQTAFERLKDALKKHTPERSEKTTGIAAGTIRRLAREFGEAARIGSTIVIDGVTLPYRPASAIFFRGAQAHKNSMFNCFAIALLNHIVGAADVVGGTLGFNPVCHGHPETGRPSYTPRADRDGLMATGVWMLP
;
A
#
# COMPACT_ATOMS: atom_id res chain seq x y z
N PRO A 1 24.32 5.52 8.34
CA PRO A 1 24.01 6.10 7.03
C PRO A 1 23.62 4.99 6.05
N ILE A 2 22.65 5.24 5.20
CA ILE A 2 22.25 4.36 4.11
C ILE A 2 23.06 4.72 2.85
N ARG A 3 23.36 3.76 1.99
CA ARG A 3 23.92 4.05 0.67
C ARG A 3 22.92 4.85 -0.14
N VAL A 4 23.40 5.90 -0.82
CA VAL A 4 22.55 6.80 -1.61
C VAL A 4 21.79 6.02 -2.70
N GLY A 5 20.48 6.30 -2.84
CA GLY A 5 19.62 5.69 -3.85
C GLY A 5 19.16 4.25 -3.54
N THR A 6 19.29 3.80 -2.30
CA THR A 6 18.89 2.45 -1.89
C THR A 6 17.70 2.44 -0.92
N ASP A 7 16.98 3.55 -0.78
CA ASP A 7 15.85 3.73 0.14
C ASP A 7 14.75 2.69 -0.08
N ALA A 8 14.44 2.37 -1.35
CA ALA A 8 13.45 1.34 -1.67
C ALA A 8 13.86 -0.04 -1.14
N ALA A 9 15.16 -0.38 -1.16
CA ALA A 9 15.61 -1.66 -0.65
C ALA A 9 15.41 -1.76 0.86
N LEU A 10 15.61 -0.66 1.61
CA LEU A 10 15.30 -0.59 3.03
C LEU A 10 13.79 -0.69 3.26
N ALA A 11 13.01 0.15 2.58
CA ALA A 11 11.56 0.21 2.78
C ALA A 11 10.87 -1.13 2.45
N LEU A 12 11.25 -1.79 1.35
CA LEU A 12 10.69 -3.10 0.99
C LEU A 12 11.12 -4.21 1.96
N ALA A 13 12.34 -4.16 2.52
CA ALA A 13 12.74 -5.11 3.54
C ALA A 13 12.00 -4.87 4.86
N MET A 14 11.75 -3.62 5.25
CA MET A 14 10.90 -3.30 6.40
C MET A 14 9.46 -3.78 6.16
N ALA A 15 8.92 -3.57 4.96
CA ALA A 15 7.59 -4.06 4.57
C ALA A 15 7.51 -5.59 4.65
N ASN A 16 8.53 -6.30 4.18
CA ASN A 16 8.63 -7.75 4.33
C ASN A 16 8.64 -8.19 5.81
N CYS A 17 9.44 -7.52 6.65
CA CYS A 17 9.45 -7.78 8.09
C CYS A 17 8.07 -7.58 8.71
N LEU A 18 7.42 -6.45 8.43
CA LEU A 18 6.09 -6.14 8.96
C LEU A 18 5.07 -7.21 8.58
N VAL A 19 4.98 -7.50 7.28
CA VAL A 19 3.90 -8.33 6.73
C VAL A 19 4.17 -9.83 6.92
N ASN A 20 5.38 -10.31 6.59
CA ASN A 20 5.69 -11.73 6.54
C ASN A 20 6.39 -12.27 7.79
N GLU A 21 7.23 -11.46 8.49
CA GLU A 21 7.94 -11.94 9.68
C GLU A 21 7.18 -11.63 10.97
N LEU A 22 6.53 -10.47 11.09
CA LEU A 22 5.91 -9.98 12.31
C LEU A 22 4.38 -10.07 12.32
N GLY A 23 3.73 -10.08 11.15
CA GLY A 23 2.28 -10.02 11.04
C GLY A 23 1.69 -8.68 11.51
N ILE A 24 2.47 -7.59 11.45
CA ILE A 24 2.05 -6.25 11.87
C ILE A 24 1.56 -5.48 10.65
N TYR A 25 0.27 -5.48 10.43
CA TYR A 25 -0.40 -4.68 9.40
C TYR A 25 -1.86 -4.40 9.77
N ASP A 26 -2.39 -3.29 9.29
CA ASP A 26 -3.76 -2.86 9.58
C ASP A 26 -4.75 -3.54 8.64
N THR A 27 -5.30 -4.66 9.10
CA THR A 27 -6.22 -5.50 8.31
C THR A 27 -7.48 -4.74 7.89
N GLU A 28 -8.05 -3.93 8.78
CA GLU A 28 -9.26 -3.15 8.52
C GLU A 28 -8.97 -2.07 7.46
N TYR A 29 -7.93 -1.29 7.68
CA TYR A 29 -7.51 -0.26 6.72
C TYR A 29 -7.22 -0.86 5.34
N LEU A 30 -6.45 -1.96 5.27
CA LEU A 30 -6.09 -2.61 4.02
C LEU A 30 -7.31 -3.15 3.28
N ARG A 31 -8.30 -3.66 4.01
CA ARG A 31 -9.55 -4.15 3.43
C ARG A 31 -10.43 -3.02 2.90
N ASP A 32 -10.59 -1.95 3.69
CA ASP A 32 -11.61 -0.93 3.44
C ASP A 32 -11.10 0.26 2.63
N ARG A 33 -9.77 0.49 2.61
CA ARG A 33 -9.16 1.69 2.04
C ARG A 33 -8.17 1.42 0.92
N THR A 34 -7.95 0.14 0.57
CA THR A 34 -7.00 -0.22 -0.49
C THR A 34 -7.59 -1.24 -1.47
N ASN A 35 -6.87 -1.48 -2.54
CA ASN A 35 -7.17 -2.54 -3.51
C ASN A 35 -6.69 -3.94 -3.04
N GLY A 36 -6.24 -4.07 -1.80
CA GLY A 36 -5.69 -5.31 -1.26
C GLY A 36 -6.60 -6.53 -1.39
N ILE A 37 -7.91 -6.31 -1.36
CA ILE A 37 -8.94 -7.35 -1.47
C ILE A 37 -9.25 -7.79 -2.91
N TYR A 38 -8.79 -7.06 -3.93
CA TYR A 38 -9.13 -7.38 -5.31
C TYR A 38 -8.43 -8.65 -5.77
N LEU A 39 -9.17 -9.49 -6.50
CA LEU A 39 -8.64 -10.72 -7.07
C LEU A 39 -7.80 -10.43 -8.31
N VAL A 40 -6.63 -11.04 -8.39
CA VAL A 40 -5.65 -10.86 -9.46
C VAL A 40 -5.39 -12.21 -10.12
N GLY A 41 -5.52 -12.28 -11.43
CA GLY A 41 -5.28 -13.46 -12.24
C GLY A 41 -3.79 -13.71 -12.52
N ALA A 42 -3.51 -14.80 -13.22
CA ALA A 42 -2.16 -15.19 -13.61
C ALA A 42 -1.48 -14.18 -14.56
N ASP A 43 -2.26 -13.34 -15.24
CA ASP A 43 -1.81 -12.28 -16.15
C ASP A 43 -1.48 -10.95 -15.43
N ASP A 44 -1.44 -10.95 -14.09
CA ASP A 44 -1.23 -9.78 -13.24
C ASP A 44 -2.32 -8.70 -13.33
N LYS A 45 -3.51 -9.05 -13.87
CA LYS A 45 -4.65 -8.13 -13.94
C LYS A 45 -5.72 -8.48 -12.95
N TYR A 46 -6.55 -7.49 -12.62
CA TYR A 46 -7.73 -7.73 -11.79
C TYR A 46 -8.74 -8.61 -12.51
N CYS A 47 -9.20 -9.64 -11.80
CA CYS A 47 -10.37 -10.40 -12.23
C CYS A 47 -11.58 -9.48 -12.20
N ARG A 48 -12.37 -9.48 -13.29
CA ARG A 48 -13.50 -8.58 -13.42
C ARG A 48 -14.79 -9.35 -13.67
N ASP A 49 -15.85 -8.83 -13.10
CA ASP A 49 -17.19 -9.28 -13.41
C ASP A 49 -17.53 -9.02 -14.89
N PRO A 50 -17.92 -10.03 -15.67
CA PRO A 50 -18.19 -9.87 -17.10
C PRO A 50 -19.33 -8.90 -17.41
N ALA A 51 -20.32 -8.78 -16.50
CA ALA A 51 -21.50 -7.96 -16.72
C ALA A 51 -21.24 -6.48 -16.43
N SER A 52 -20.55 -6.17 -15.32
CA SER A 52 -20.34 -4.79 -14.86
C SER A 52 -18.95 -4.24 -15.18
N GLY A 53 -17.97 -5.11 -15.47
CA GLY A 53 -16.57 -4.76 -15.64
C GLY A 53 -15.86 -4.38 -14.34
N LYS A 54 -16.52 -4.53 -13.18
CA LYS A 54 -15.97 -4.18 -11.86
C LYS A 54 -14.98 -5.22 -11.36
N PRO A 55 -13.94 -4.85 -10.60
CA PRO A 55 -13.06 -5.80 -9.95
C PRO A 55 -13.82 -6.76 -9.05
N LEU A 56 -13.37 -8.01 -9.02
CA LEU A 56 -13.90 -9.04 -8.13
C LEU A 56 -13.14 -9.09 -6.82
N ILE A 57 -13.84 -9.44 -5.76
CA ILE A 57 -13.33 -9.81 -4.44
C ILE A 57 -13.79 -11.22 -4.10
N TRP A 58 -13.16 -11.86 -3.12
CA TRP A 58 -13.65 -13.11 -2.55
C TRP A 58 -14.45 -12.86 -1.29
N ASP A 59 -15.71 -13.23 -1.30
CA ASP A 59 -16.56 -13.19 -0.11
C ASP A 59 -16.42 -14.49 0.67
N THR A 60 -15.88 -14.39 1.89
CA THR A 60 -15.59 -15.55 2.74
C THR A 60 -16.86 -16.16 3.36
N GLU A 61 -17.95 -15.45 3.44
CA GLU A 61 -19.22 -15.96 3.98
C GLU A 61 -19.89 -16.92 2.98
N THR A 62 -19.93 -16.51 1.71
CA THR A 62 -20.57 -17.30 0.64
C THR A 62 -19.60 -18.18 -0.13
N ASN A 63 -18.28 -18.02 0.10
CA ASN A 63 -17.20 -18.68 -0.64
C ASN A 63 -17.32 -18.50 -2.16
N THR A 64 -17.62 -17.29 -2.60
CA THR A 64 -17.78 -16.94 -4.02
C THR A 64 -17.11 -15.61 -4.34
N ALA A 65 -16.71 -15.46 -5.62
CA ALA A 65 -16.27 -14.18 -6.13
C ALA A 65 -17.48 -13.27 -6.40
N LYS A 66 -17.39 -12.00 -5.99
CA LYS A 66 -18.42 -10.96 -6.18
C LYS A 66 -17.79 -9.66 -6.64
N PRO A 67 -18.52 -8.77 -7.33
CA PRO A 67 -18.09 -7.39 -7.52
C PRO A 67 -17.76 -6.71 -6.20
N TYR A 68 -16.72 -5.88 -6.16
CA TYR A 68 -16.23 -5.26 -4.92
C TYR A 68 -17.26 -4.40 -4.17
N ASP A 69 -18.23 -3.88 -4.88
CA ASP A 69 -19.33 -3.04 -4.35
C ASP A 69 -20.69 -3.75 -4.31
N ASP A 70 -20.69 -5.06 -4.41
CA ASP A 70 -21.92 -5.85 -4.21
C ASP A 70 -22.38 -5.70 -2.75
N PRO A 71 -23.60 -5.20 -2.51
CA PRO A 71 -24.11 -5.00 -1.15
C PRO A 71 -24.25 -6.31 -0.35
N ALA A 72 -24.22 -7.46 -1.03
CA ALA A 72 -24.20 -8.78 -0.40
C ALA A 72 -22.78 -9.26 -0.07
N ALA A 73 -21.75 -8.57 -0.49
CA ALA A 73 -20.34 -8.91 -0.19
C ALA A 73 -19.90 -8.23 1.11
N ARG A 74 -20.17 -8.84 2.25
CA ARG A 74 -19.91 -8.25 3.57
C ARG A 74 -18.57 -8.66 4.19
N HIS A 75 -17.95 -9.72 3.70
CA HIS A 75 -16.77 -10.34 4.31
C HIS A 75 -15.68 -10.59 3.27
N ALA A 76 -15.15 -9.50 2.71
CA ALA A 76 -14.06 -9.58 1.73
C ALA A 76 -12.78 -10.16 2.35
N ALA A 77 -12.23 -11.20 1.71
CA ALA A 77 -10.93 -11.74 2.09
C ALA A 77 -9.82 -10.74 1.77
N LEU A 78 -8.96 -10.45 2.75
CA LEU A 78 -7.78 -9.63 2.51
C LEU A 78 -6.64 -10.44 1.89
N ALA A 79 -6.46 -11.69 2.30
CA ALA A 79 -5.39 -12.55 1.83
C ALA A 79 -5.94 -13.92 1.41
N GLY A 80 -5.24 -14.59 0.52
CA GLY A 80 -5.56 -15.97 0.12
C GLY A 80 -5.51 -16.19 -1.39
N GLU A 81 -5.62 -17.50 -1.71
CA GLU A 81 -5.68 -18.02 -3.07
C GLU A 81 -7.04 -18.71 -3.26
N TYR A 82 -7.67 -18.48 -4.39
CA TYR A 82 -9.03 -18.91 -4.71
C TYR A 82 -9.14 -19.42 -6.13
N VAL A 83 -10.25 -20.07 -6.47
CA VAL A 83 -10.53 -20.50 -7.83
C VAL A 83 -11.74 -19.75 -8.35
N VAL A 84 -11.56 -19.01 -9.44
CA VAL A 84 -12.62 -18.27 -10.13
C VAL A 84 -12.67 -18.73 -11.58
N ASN A 85 -13.83 -19.24 -12.02
CA ASN A 85 -14.02 -19.76 -13.38
C ASN A 85 -12.98 -20.83 -13.80
N GLY A 86 -12.50 -21.64 -12.83
CA GLY A 86 -11.50 -22.68 -13.08
C GLY A 86 -10.05 -22.20 -13.08
N GLU A 87 -9.79 -20.91 -12.87
CA GLU A 87 -8.47 -20.33 -12.79
C GLU A 87 -8.09 -20.01 -11.34
N VAL A 88 -6.82 -20.24 -10.99
CA VAL A 88 -6.27 -19.89 -9.69
C VAL A 88 -5.98 -18.38 -9.68
N VAL A 89 -6.51 -17.69 -8.67
CA VAL A 89 -6.35 -16.25 -8.47
C VAL A 89 -5.96 -15.96 -7.02
N GLN A 90 -5.28 -14.86 -6.79
CA GLN A 90 -4.88 -14.41 -5.45
C GLN A 90 -5.47 -13.03 -5.18
N THR A 91 -5.67 -12.68 -3.90
CA THR A 91 -5.92 -11.27 -3.57
C THR A 91 -4.67 -10.44 -3.88
N ALA A 92 -4.86 -9.17 -4.17
CA ALA A 92 -3.74 -8.26 -4.42
C ALA A 92 -2.79 -8.17 -3.20
N PHE A 93 -3.33 -8.27 -1.97
CA PHE A 93 -2.50 -8.30 -0.77
C PHE A 93 -1.70 -9.60 -0.63
N GLU A 94 -2.26 -10.77 -0.98
CA GLU A 94 -1.48 -12.02 -0.99
C GLU A 94 -0.35 -11.96 -2.02
N ARG A 95 -0.61 -11.42 -3.21
CA ARG A 95 0.45 -11.15 -4.19
C ARG A 95 1.54 -10.21 -3.67
N LEU A 96 1.14 -9.15 -2.95
CA LEU A 96 2.10 -8.26 -2.29
C LEU A 96 2.95 -9.03 -1.28
N LYS A 97 2.34 -9.87 -0.43
CA LYS A 97 3.06 -10.73 0.53
C LYS A 97 4.11 -11.59 -0.17
N ASP A 98 3.71 -12.25 -1.27
CA ASP A 98 4.62 -13.09 -2.05
C ASP A 98 5.75 -12.28 -2.70
N ALA A 99 5.42 -11.13 -3.27
CA ALA A 99 6.41 -10.25 -3.87
C ALA A 99 7.43 -9.70 -2.85
N LEU A 100 7.01 -9.48 -1.61
CA LEU A 100 7.88 -8.99 -0.55
C LEU A 100 8.87 -10.06 -0.05
N LYS A 101 8.57 -11.36 -0.14
CA LYS A 101 9.45 -12.45 0.33
C LYS A 101 10.87 -12.39 -0.24
N LYS A 102 11.05 -11.86 -1.45
CA LYS A 102 12.38 -11.67 -2.06
C LYS A 102 13.18 -10.51 -1.48
N HIS A 103 12.54 -9.61 -0.71
CA HIS A 103 13.16 -8.44 -0.11
C HIS A 103 13.53 -8.71 1.36
N THR A 104 14.40 -9.69 1.60
CA THR A 104 14.82 -10.03 2.95
C THR A 104 15.76 -8.98 3.54
N PRO A 105 15.82 -8.81 4.88
CA PRO A 105 16.77 -7.92 5.53
C PRO A 105 18.23 -8.21 5.14
N GLU A 106 18.60 -9.48 4.96
CA GLU A 106 19.97 -9.91 4.56
C GLU A 106 20.30 -9.46 3.14
N ARG A 107 19.34 -9.52 2.23
CA ARG A 107 19.50 -8.98 0.88
C ARG A 107 19.61 -7.46 0.90
N SER A 108 18.78 -6.81 1.70
CA SER A 108 18.80 -5.35 1.86
C SER A 108 20.09 -4.87 2.50
N GLU A 109 20.64 -5.58 3.48
CA GLU A 109 21.95 -5.27 4.09
C GLU A 109 23.05 -5.15 3.03
N LYS A 110 23.14 -6.11 2.10
CA LYS A 110 24.13 -6.08 1.01
C LYS A 110 23.97 -4.84 0.12
N THR A 111 22.73 -4.39 -0.09
CA THR A 111 22.41 -3.25 -0.95
C THR A 111 22.59 -1.92 -0.22
N THR A 112 22.06 -1.81 0.99
CA THR A 112 21.95 -0.55 1.76
C THR A 112 23.15 -0.27 2.64
N GLY A 113 23.85 -1.31 3.09
CA GLY A 113 24.89 -1.23 4.11
C GLY A 113 24.34 -1.16 5.55
N ILE A 114 23.02 -1.33 5.74
CA ILE A 114 22.40 -1.38 7.05
C ILE A 114 22.27 -2.84 7.48
N ALA A 115 22.76 -3.18 8.67
CA ALA A 115 22.71 -4.54 9.18
C ALA A 115 21.29 -5.09 9.24
N ALA A 116 21.09 -6.35 8.86
CA ALA A 116 19.78 -7.01 8.82
C ALA A 116 19.03 -6.94 10.17
N GLY A 117 19.73 -7.10 11.28
CA GLY A 117 19.17 -6.92 12.63
C GLY A 117 18.65 -5.52 12.89
N THR A 118 19.32 -4.49 12.37
CA THR A 118 18.86 -3.10 12.46
C THR A 118 17.59 -2.89 11.64
N ILE A 119 17.51 -3.47 10.44
CA ILE A 119 16.31 -3.40 9.59
C ILE A 119 15.10 -4.01 10.29
N ARG A 120 15.25 -5.20 10.89
CA ARG A 120 14.18 -5.85 11.67
C ARG A 120 13.76 -5.03 12.89
N ARG A 121 14.73 -4.43 13.60
CA ARG A 121 14.43 -3.55 14.72
C ARG A 121 13.63 -2.33 14.29
N LEU A 122 14.06 -1.64 13.21
CA LEU A 122 13.36 -0.47 12.68
C LEU A 122 11.94 -0.82 12.21
N ALA A 123 11.77 -1.95 11.53
CA ALA A 123 10.45 -2.42 11.12
C ALA A 123 9.52 -2.66 12.31
N ARG A 124 10.01 -3.34 13.35
CA ARG A 124 9.25 -3.58 14.59
C ARG A 124 8.89 -2.28 15.28
N GLU A 125 9.85 -1.40 15.53
CA GLU A 125 9.63 -0.12 16.19
C GLU A 125 8.60 0.75 15.43
N PHE A 126 8.70 0.79 14.10
CA PHE A 126 7.73 1.49 13.25
C PHE A 126 6.32 0.90 13.36
N GLY A 127 6.19 -0.42 13.26
CA GLY A 127 4.90 -1.12 13.36
C GLY A 127 4.26 -0.95 14.73
N GLU A 128 5.03 -1.08 15.81
CA GLU A 128 4.55 -0.88 17.19
C GLU A 128 4.17 0.57 17.46
N ALA A 129 4.97 1.53 16.98
CA ALA A 129 4.69 2.97 17.10
C ALA A 129 3.43 3.38 16.35
N ALA A 130 3.04 2.68 15.29
CA ALA A 130 1.81 2.97 14.54
C ALA A 130 0.53 2.74 15.35
N ARG A 131 0.57 1.96 16.44
CA ARG A 131 -0.56 1.71 17.34
C ARG A 131 -1.84 1.31 16.58
N ILE A 132 -1.73 0.32 15.70
CA ILE A 132 -2.86 -0.17 14.89
C ILE A 132 -4.06 -0.46 15.79
N GLY A 133 -5.26 0.01 15.38
CA GLY A 133 -6.50 -0.11 16.16
C GLY A 133 -6.75 1.03 17.16
N SER A 134 -5.76 1.91 17.43
CA SER A 134 -6.00 3.04 18.34
C SER A 134 -6.85 4.15 17.70
N THR A 135 -7.53 4.90 18.56
CA THR A 135 -8.40 6.02 18.17
C THR A 135 -8.06 7.28 18.96
N ILE A 136 -8.48 8.42 18.46
CA ILE A 136 -8.41 9.74 19.10
C ILE A 136 -9.76 10.45 18.95
N VAL A 137 -10.13 11.24 19.94
CA VAL A 137 -11.34 12.08 19.87
C VAL A 137 -10.94 13.51 19.55
N ILE A 138 -11.46 14.06 18.46
CA ILE A 138 -11.28 15.46 18.04
C ILE A 138 -12.66 16.05 17.81
N ASP A 139 -12.97 17.15 18.49
CA ASP A 139 -14.28 17.83 18.40
C ASP A 139 -15.49 16.90 18.58
N GLY A 140 -15.38 15.93 19.49
CA GLY A 140 -16.41 14.94 19.78
C GLY A 140 -16.53 13.79 18.77
N VAL A 141 -15.69 13.77 17.73
CA VAL A 141 -15.64 12.70 16.73
C VAL A 141 -14.50 11.74 17.04
N THR A 142 -14.81 10.44 17.12
CA THR A 142 -13.81 9.38 17.27
C THR A 142 -13.20 9.04 15.90
N LEU A 143 -11.90 9.23 15.78
CA LEU A 143 -11.15 9.01 14.53
C LEU A 143 -10.06 7.95 14.74
N PRO A 144 -9.70 7.19 13.70
CA PRO A 144 -8.49 6.36 13.75
C PRO A 144 -7.26 7.19 14.06
N TYR A 145 -6.32 6.62 14.82
CA TYR A 145 -5.08 7.28 15.22
C TYR A 145 -3.88 6.40 14.96
N ARG A 146 -2.92 6.88 14.14
CA ARG A 146 -1.71 6.14 13.76
C ARG A 146 -0.50 7.06 13.91
N PRO A 147 0.10 7.16 15.12
CA PRO A 147 1.16 8.15 15.41
C PRO A 147 2.55 7.74 14.89
N ALA A 148 2.60 7.16 13.70
CA ALA A 148 3.85 6.87 13.00
C ALA A 148 3.66 7.03 11.51
N SER A 149 4.64 7.64 10.84
CA SER A 149 4.64 7.78 9.39
C SER A 149 6.05 7.66 8.80
N ALA A 150 6.15 7.09 7.63
CA ALA A 150 7.34 7.11 6.80
C ALA A 150 7.18 8.20 5.74
N ILE A 151 8.12 9.14 5.70
CA ILE A 151 8.10 10.27 4.78
C ILE A 151 9.31 10.22 3.85
N PHE A 152 9.18 10.82 2.70
CA PHE A 152 10.28 11.00 1.75
C PHE A 152 10.30 12.43 1.22
N PHE A 153 11.46 12.85 0.78
CA PHE A 153 11.65 14.14 0.12
C PHE A 153 12.75 14.02 -0.93
N ARG A 154 13.33 15.13 -1.36
CA ARG A 154 14.28 15.22 -2.47
C ARG A 154 15.39 14.17 -2.47
N GLY A 155 15.90 13.75 -1.32
CA GLY A 155 16.96 12.73 -1.22
C GLY A 155 16.56 11.39 -1.83
N ALA A 156 15.34 10.93 -1.56
CA ALA A 156 14.81 9.69 -2.13
C ALA A 156 14.35 9.85 -3.60
N GLN A 157 14.23 11.08 -4.10
CA GLN A 157 13.71 11.39 -5.43
C GLN A 157 14.79 11.75 -6.45
N ALA A 158 15.99 12.12 -6.02
CA ALA A 158 17.01 12.70 -6.89
C ALA A 158 17.82 11.66 -7.67
N HIS A 159 17.18 10.60 -8.18
CA HIS A 159 17.83 9.59 -9.00
C HIS A 159 16.83 8.84 -9.89
N LYS A 160 17.33 8.01 -10.81
CA LYS A 160 16.51 7.39 -11.87
C LYS A 160 15.40 6.45 -11.36
N ASN A 161 15.52 5.92 -10.16
CA ASN A 161 14.52 5.04 -9.55
C ASN A 161 13.61 5.79 -8.54
N SER A 162 13.54 7.10 -8.62
CA SER A 162 12.86 7.97 -7.65
C SER A 162 11.40 7.57 -7.39
N MET A 163 10.64 7.30 -8.44
CA MET A 163 9.22 6.91 -8.33
C MET A 163 9.07 5.63 -7.51
N PHE A 164 9.86 4.59 -7.80
CA PHE A 164 9.78 3.32 -7.06
C PHE A 164 10.23 3.47 -5.60
N ASN A 165 11.21 4.34 -5.32
CA ASN A 165 11.57 4.67 -3.95
C ASN A 165 10.41 5.31 -3.19
N CYS A 166 9.75 6.29 -3.79
CA CYS A 166 8.61 6.96 -3.18
C CYS A 166 7.46 5.98 -2.91
N PHE A 167 7.14 5.11 -3.86
CA PHE A 167 6.11 4.09 -3.67
C PHE A 167 6.47 3.09 -2.58
N ALA A 168 7.73 2.64 -2.51
CA ALA A 168 8.16 1.71 -1.48
C ALA A 168 8.08 2.31 -0.07
N ILE A 169 8.41 3.61 0.07
CA ILE A 169 8.29 4.31 1.35
C ILE A 169 6.81 4.56 1.69
N ALA A 170 6.01 5.00 0.71
CA ALA A 170 4.57 5.19 0.90
C ALA A 170 3.84 3.88 1.30
N LEU A 171 4.27 2.73 0.76
CA LEU A 171 3.73 1.42 1.09
C LEU A 171 3.79 1.13 2.60
N LEU A 172 4.82 1.57 3.31
CA LEU A 172 4.92 1.40 4.77
C LEU A 172 3.74 2.05 5.50
N ASN A 173 3.32 3.25 5.05
CA ASN A 173 2.17 3.93 5.63
C ASN A 173 0.85 3.18 5.37
N HIS A 174 0.70 2.62 4.18
CA HIS A 174 -0.49 1.80 3.85
C HIS A 174 -0.52 0.51 4.67
N ILE A 175 0.62 -0.16 4.85
CA ILE A 175 0.69 -1.40 5.63
C ILE A 175 0.19 -1.18 7.07
N VAL A 176 0.58 -0.09 7.71
CA VAL A 176 0.20 0.21 9.10
C VAL A 176 -1.07 1.06 9.21
N GLY A 177 -1.74 1.36 8.10
CA GLY A 177 -2.97 2.14 8.09
C GLY A 177 -2.79 3.62 8.43
N ALA A 178 -1.58 4.18 8.22
CA ALA A 178 -1.23 5.55 8.56
C ALA A 178 -1.44 6.56 7.43
N ALA A 179 -1.80 6.12 6.23
CA ALA A 179 -2.08 7.02 5.12
C ALA A 179 -3.47 7.65 5.28
N ASP A 180 -3.53 8.97 5.24
CA ASP A 180 -4.74 9.79 5.42
C ASP A 180 -5.46 9.56 6.77
N VAL A 181 -4.68 9.34 7.82
CA VAL A 181 -5.15 9.10 9.20
C VAL A 181 -4.45 10.05 10.16
N VAL A 182 -5.16 10.46 11.21
CA VAL A 182 -4.61 11.36 12.26
C VAL A 182 -3.37 10.76 12.91
N GLY A 183 -2.31 11.55 13.00
CA GLY A 183 -1.00 11.13 13.51
C GLY A 183 -0.08 10.49 12.48
N GLY A 184 -0.63 10.07 11.34
CA GLY A 184 0.11 9.58 10.18
C GLY A 184 0.35 10.65 9.12
N THR A 185 0.25 10.26 7.84
CA THR A 185 0.35 11.20 6.71
C THR A 185 -1.04 11.71 6.34
N LEU A 186 -1.37 12.92 6.78
CA LEU A 186 -2.63 13.59 6.43
C LEU A 186 -2.43 14.51 5.24
N GLY A 187 -3.20 14.22 4.19
CA GLY A 187 -3.29 15.07 3.02
C GLY A 187 -1.96 15.21 2.29
N PHE A 188 -1.90 16.26 1.51
CA PHE A 188 -0.80 16.53 0.62
C PHE A 188 -0.37 17.99 0.75
N ASN A 189 0.92 18.28 0.73
CA ASN A 189 1.38 19.67 0.80
C ASN A 189 1.09 20.40 -0.54
N PRO A 190 0.08 21.28 -0.59
CA PRO A 190 -0.30 21.95 -1.83
C PRO A 190 0.80 22.87 -2.37
N VAL A 191 1.66 23.38 -1.51
CA VAL A 191 2.73 24.31 -1.88
C VAL A 191 3.76 23.67 -2.83
N CYS A 192 3.99 22.38 -2.69
CA CYS A 192 4.94 21.66 -3.55
C CYS A 192 4.43 21.45 -4.99
N HIS A 193 3.17 21.70 -5.26
CA HIS A 193 2.51 21.39 -6.53
C HIS A 193 1.94 22.61 -7.23
N GLY A 194 2.27 23.81 -6.76
CA GLY A 194 1.80 25.03 -7.39
C GLY A 194 0.29 25.02 -7.59
N HIS A 195 -0.48 24.71 -6.56
CA HIS A 195 -1.93 24.76 -6.64
C HIS A 195 -2.37 26.11 -7.13
N PRO A 196 -3.22 26.18 -8.14
CA PRO A 196 -3.83 27.42 -8.53
C PRO A 196 -4.61 27.99 -7.34
N GLU A 197 -4.75 29.30 -7.30
CA GLU A 197 -5.50 30.03 -6.25
C GLU A 197 -6.91 29.49 -5.99
N THR A 198 -7.44 28.72 -6.92
CA THR A 198 -8.74 28.03 -6.81
C THR A 198 -8.72 26.80 -5.88
N GLY A 199 -7.56 26.41 -5.31
CA GLY A 199 -7.43 25.22 -4.49
C GLY A 199 -7.55 23.88 -5.24
N ARG A 200 -7.62 23.90 -6.57
CA ARG A 200 -7.65 22.67 -7.38
C ARG A 200 -6.23 22.21 -7.66
N PRO A 201 -5.96 20.89 -7.62
CA PRO A 201 -4.66 20.38 -8.04
C PRO A 201 -4.38 20.74 -9.49
N SER A 202 -3.11 21.05 -9.79
CA SER A 202 -2.66 21.38 -11.15
C SER A 202 -2.89 20.23 -12.14
N TYR A 203 -3.08 19.03 -11.65
CA TYR A 203 -3.47 17.86 -12.43
C TYR A 203 -4.35 16.94 -11.58
N THR A 204 -5.22 16.21 -12.24
CA THR A 204 -6.00 15.14 -11.60
C THR A 204 -5.55 13.82 -12.20
N PRO A 205 -4.91 12.95 -11.42
CA PRO A 205 -4.55 11.62 -11.92
C PRO A 205 -5.83 10.86 -12.29
N ARG A 206 -5.80 10.19 -13.43
CA ARG A 206 -6.89 9.34 -13.88
C ARG A 206 -6.37 7.92 -13.94
N ALA A 207 -7.10 7.01 -13.32
CA ALA A 207 -6.89 5.61 -13.50
C ALA A 207 -7.57 5.15 -14.80
N ASP A 208 -6.92 4.25 -15.53
CA ASP A 208 -7.56 3.52 -16.62
C ASP A 208 -8.50 2.42 -16.07
N ARG A 209 -9.06 1.64 -17.00
CA ARG A 209 -9.97 0.55 -16.65
C ARG A 209 -9.34 -0.48 -15.70
N ASP A 210 -8.03 -0.69 -15.77
CA ASP A 210 -7.30 -1.68 -14.99
C ASP A 210 -6.75 -1.10 -13.66
N GLY A 211 -7.13 0.13 -13.32
CA GLY A 211 -6.69 0.83 -12.12
C GLY A 211 -5.28 1.40 -12.22
N LEU A 212 -4.68 1.37 -13.42
CA LEU A 212 -3.38 1.94 -13.68
C LEU A 212 -3.51 3.43 -14.00
N MET A 213 -2.52 4.22 -13.57
CA MET A 213 -2.49 5.64 -13.95
C MET A 213 -2.28 5.79 -15.45
N ALA A 214 -3.12 6.59 -16.09
CA ALA A 214 -2.95 6.93 -17.50
C ALA A 214 -1.61 7.64 -17.70
N THR A 215 -0.74 7.04 -18.51
CA THR A 215 0.63 7.51 -18.73
C THR A 215 0.72 8.87 -19.41
N GLY A 216 -0.33 9.34 -20.06
CA GLY A 216 -0.38 10.64 -20.72
C GLY A 216 -0.44 11.85 -19.79
N VAL A 217 -0.55 11.65 -18.48
CA VAL A 217 -0.60 12.74 -17.49
C VAL A 217 0.80 13.20 -17.06
N TRP A 218 1.81 12.39 -17.31
CA TRP A 218 3.21 12.67 -16.98
C TRP A 218 3.96 13.10 -18.23
N MET A 219 3.49 14.17 -18.83
CA MET A 219 4.30 14.89 -19.79
C MET A 219 5.42 15.60 -19.02
N LEU A 220 6.53 14.89 -18.89
CA LEU A 220 7.79 15.56 -18.67
C LEU A 220 8.15 16.25 -19.99
N PRO A 221 8.54 17.53 -19.96
CA PRO A 221 9.04 18.21 -21.12
C PRO A 221 10.31 17.56 -21.64
#